data_e61249a13ff9bddff3df31293c104688
#
_entry.id   e61249a13ff9bddff3df31293c104688
#
_cell.length_a   1.000
_cell.length_b   1.000
_cell.length_c   1.000
_cell.angle_alpha   90.00
_cell.angle_beta   90.00
_cell.angle_gamma   90.00
#
_symmetry.space_group_name_H-M   'P 1'
#
loop_
_entity.id
_entity.type
_entity.pdbx_description
1 polymer ?
#
loop_
_entity_poly.entity_id
_entity_poly.type
_entity_poly.pdbx_seq_one_letter_code
_entity_poly.pdbx_strand_id
1 'polypeptide(L)'
;MAFTSWCIPLDKLNKKLPLGEITLFGVLGAITFALQVAMSGLPNIEPVSLLVLVYAVVFGRKCLYPIYVFVVMEILFFGIQMWNINYLYVWALLALAAWFLRDMKHPLAWAVLAAAFGLLFGLLCAPVYLFTGGLGYAVSWWISGIPFDLMHCGGNFVMVLLLFAPLRKLVENLYARMRTGK
;
A
#
# COMPACT_ATOMS: atom_id res chain seq x y z
N MET A 1 -3.42 4.49 27.64
CA MET A 1 -3.72 3.10 27.99
C MET A 1 -4.68 2.53 26.97
N ALA A 2 -4.20 1.80 25.96
CA ALA A 2 -5.01 1.01 25.02
C ALA A 2 -4.14 0.00 24.26
N PHE A 3 -3.34 -0.79 25.01
CA PHE A 3 -2.53 -1.88 24.44
C PHE A 3 -3.26 -3.22 24.33
N THR A 4 -4.53 -3.29 24.75
CA THR A 4 -5.26 -4.55 24.97
C THR A 4 -6.15 -5.02 23.82
N SER A 5 -6.21 -4.31 22.67
CA SER A 5 -7.05 -4.76 21.54
C SER A 5 -6.29 -5.54 20.44
N TRP A 6 -5.07 -6.00 20.70
CA TRP A 6 -4.22 -6.68 19.72
C TRP A 6 -4.39 -8.20 19.68
N CYS A 7 -4.91 -8.80 20.74
CA CYS A 7 -5.28 -10.21 20.73
C CYS A 7 -6.70 -10.35 20.18
N ILE A 8 -6.84 -10.48 18.86
CA ILE A 8 -8.09 -11.03 18.32
C ILE A 8 -8.12 -12.48 18.80
N PRO A 9 -9.14 -12.89 19.57
CA PRO A 9 -9.33 -14.28 19.94
C PRO A 9 -9.28 -15.15 18.69
N LEU A 10 -8.64 -16.33 18.77
CA LEU A 10 -8.44 -17.23 17.63
C LEU A 10 -9.75 -17.65 16.94
N ASP A 11 -10.86 -17.62 17.68
CA ASP A 11 -12.23 -17.86 17.19
C ASP A 11 -12.71 -16.79 16.18
N LYS A 12 -12.18 -15.56 16.23
CA LYS A 12 -12.49 -14.50 15.27
C LYS A 12 -11.65 -14.56 13.99
N LEU A 13 -10.53 -15.29 14.01
CA LEU A 13 -9.70 -15.50 12.80
C LEU A 13 -10.36 -16.45 11.81
N ASN A 14 -11.30 -17.28 12.24
CA ASN A 14 -11.94 -18.32 11.42
C ASN A 14 -13.30 -17.88 10.81
N LYS A 15 -13.74 -16.62 11.00
CA LYS A 15 -14.93 -16.11 10.33
C LYS A 15 -14.63 -15.85 8.86
N LYS A 16 -15.32 -16.60 7.99
CA LYS A 16 -15.34 -16.34 6.55
C LYS A 16 -15.70 -14.86 6.29
N LEU A 17 -15.00 -14.23 5.35
CA LEU A 17 -15.33 -12.86 4.93
C LEU A 17 -16.75 -12.84 4.35
N PRO A 18 -17.61 -11.88 4.72
CA PRO A 18 -18.87 -11.67 4.06
C PRO A 18 -18.68 -11.38 2.58
N LEU A 19 -19.60 -11.83 1.72
CA LEU A 19 -19.53 -11.64 0.28
C LEU A 19 -19.30 -10.16 -0.10
N GLY A 20 -19.97 -9.22 0.58
CA GLY A 20 -19.79 -7.79 0.35
C GLY A 20 -18.36 -7.30 0.62
N GLU A 21 -17.68 -7.83 1.65
CA GLU A 21 -16.27 -7.48 1.89
C GLU A 21 -15.35 -8.04 0.79
N ILE A 22 -15.60 -9.27 0.33
CA ILE A 22 -14.84 -9.88 -0.77
C ILE A 22 -14.95 -9.02 -2.04
N THR A 23 -16.20 -8.65 -2.39
CA THR A 23 -16.46 -7.79 -3.55
C THR A 23 -15.79 -6.43 -3.41
N LEU A 24 -15.93 -5.78 -2.24
CA LEU A 24 -15.31 -4.48 -1.99
C LEU A 24 -13.79 -4.53 -2.15
N PHE A 25 -13.14 -5.51 -1.53
CA PHE A 25 -11.67 -5.64 -1.60
C PHE A 25 -11.19 -5.98 -3.01
N GLY A 26 -11.95 -6.81 -3.75
CA GLY A 26 -11.68 -7.08 -5.15
C GLY A 26 -11.73 -5.83 -6.02
N VAL A 27 -12.81 -5.04 -5.87
CA VAL A 27 -12.98 -3.77 -6.61
C VAL A 27 -11.90 -2.76 -6.25
N LEU A 28 -11.58 -2.60 -4.95
CA LEU A 28 -10.54 -1.65 -4.52
C LEU A 28 -9.16 -2.04 -5.04
N GLY A 29 -8.80 -3.33 -5.05
CA GLY A 29 -7.56 -3.80 -5.64
C GLY A 29 -7.50 -3.55 -7.16
N ALA A 30 -8.62 -3.80 -7.86
CA ALA A 30 -8.73 -3.52 -9.29
C ALA A 30 -8.63 -2.02 -9.61
N ILE A 31 -9.24 -1.15 -8.79
CA ILE A 31 -9.11 0.31 -8.92
C ILE A 31 -7.65 0.73 -8.70
N THR A 32 -6.97 0.17 -7.69
CA THR A 32 -5.55 0.46 -7.44
C THR A 32 -4.71 0.15 -8.68
N PHE A 33 -4.90 -1.03 -9.26
CA PHE A 33 -4.22 -1.45 -10.48
C PHE A 33 -4.55 -0.52 -11.67
N ALA A 34 -5.83 -0.25 -11.92
CA ALA A 34 -6.25 0.61 -13.02
C ALA A 34 -5.67 2.03 -12.93
N LEU A 35 -5.61 2.59 -11.72
CA LEU A 35 -5.02 3.92 -11.49
C LEU A 35 -3.50 3.91 -11.67
N GLN A 36 -2.80 2.85 -11.26
CA GLN A 36 -1.37 2.71 -11.52
C GLN A 36 -1.10 2.63 -13.03
N VAL A 37 -1.83 1.79 -13.76
CA VAL A 37 -1.68 1.68 -15.22
C VAL A 37 -1.99 3.00 -15.91
N ALA A 38 -3.05 3.71 -15.49
CA ALA A 38 -3.40 5.01 -16.05
C ALA A 38 -2.31 6.09 -15.82
N MET A 39 -1.54 5.97 -14.73
CA MET A 39 -0.44 6.90 -14.40
C MET A 39 0.94 6.39 -14.80
N SER A 40 1.05 5.25 -15.47
CA SER A 40 2.33 4.62 -15.84
C SER A 40 3.25 5.50 -16.71
N GLY A 41 2.70 6.52 -17.38
CA GLY A 41 3.48 7.54 -18.11
C GLY A 41 4.24 8.52 -17.21
N LEU A 42 3.99 8.52 -15.89
CA LEU A 42 4.65 9.38 -14.92
C LEU A 42 5.57 8.50 -14.03
N PRO A 43 6.89 8.54 -14.22
CA PRO A 43 7.79 7.66 -13.50
C PRO A 43 7.63 7.79 -11.98
N ASN A 44 7.29 6.69 -11.31
CA ASN A 44 7.10 6.60 -9.85
C ASN A 44 6.14 7.65 -9.22
N ILE A 45 5.26 8.26 -10.05
CA ILE A 45 4.16 9.10 -9.55
C ILE A 45 2.88 8.29 -9.72
N GLU A 46 2.50 7.58 -8.68
CA GLU A 46 1.38 6.63 -8.70
C GLU A 46 0.60 6.65 -7.37
N PRO A 47 -0.72 6.37 -7.39
CA PRO A 47 -1.55 6.51 -6.20
C PRO A 47 -1.48 5.30 -5.26
N VAL A 48 -0.65 4.28 -5.54
CA VAL A 48 -0.63 3.02 -4.81
C VAL A 48 -0.29 3.25 -3.34
N SER A 49 0.75 4.03 -3.03
CA SER A 49 1.13 4.36 -1.65
C SER A 49 -0.01 5.01 -0.88
N LEU A 50 -0.71 5.97 -1.50
CA LEU A 50 -1.86 6.65 -0.92
C LEU A 50 -2.99 5.67 -0.61
N LEU A 51 -3.33 4.78 -1.55
CA LEU A 51 -4.41 3.81 -1.40
C LEU A 51 -4.08 2.76 -0.34
N VAL A 52 -2.84 2.26 -0.30
CA VAL A 52 -2.35 1.36 0.75
C VAL A 52 -2.49 1.97 2.13
N LEU A 53 -2.10 3.24 2.31
CA LEU A 53 -2.26 3.97 3.58
C LEU A 53 -3.75 4.09 3.97
N VAL A 54 -4.62 4.45 3.03
CA VAL A 54 -6.07 4.53 3.27
C VAL A 54 -6.62 3.18 3.67
N TYR A 55 -6.28 2.13 2.94
CA TYR A 55 -6.77 0.76 3.25
C TYR A 55 -6.26 0.27 4.60
N ALA A 56 -5.01 0.55 4.96
CA ALA A 56 -4.43 0.16 6.23
C ALA A 56 -5.15 0.81 7.41
N VAL A 57 -5.47 2.09 7.30
CA VAL A 57 -6.16 2.85 8.36
C VAL A 57 -7.62 2.43 8.48
N VAL A 58 -8.33 2.21 7.36
CA VAL A 58 -9.77 1.92 7.35
C VAL A 58 -10.06 0.45 7.68
N PHE A 59 -9.31 -0.48 7.09
CA PHE A 59 -9.60 -1.92 7.19
C PHE A 59 -8.74 -2.65 8.21
N GLY A 60 -7.70 -2.01 8.74
CA GLY A 60 -6.73 -2.67 9.59
C GLY A 60 -6.06 -3.83 8.87
N ARG A 61 -5.97 -5.02 9.49
CA ARG A 61 -5.34 -6.21 8.86
C ARG A 61 -5.98 -6.65 7.56
N LYS A 62 -7.27 -6.34 7.35
CA LYS A 62 -7.97 -6.68 6.12
C LYS A 62 -7.50 -5.88 4.91
N CYS A 63 -6.68 -4.84 5.07
CA CYS A 63 -6.09 -4.10 3.96
C CYS A 63 -5.21 -4.97 3.05
N LEU A 64 -4.70 -6.09 3.57
CA LEU A 64 -3.90 -7.02 2.77
C LEU A 64 -4.70 -7.64 1.61
N TYR A 65 -6.03 -7.78 1.74
CA TYR A 65 -6.85 -8.32 0.64
C TYR A 65 -6.80 -7.42 -0.61
N PRO A 66 -7.20 -6.14 -0.58
CA PRO A 66 -7.11 -5.28 -1.77
C PRO A 66 -5.66 -5.07 -2.24
N ILE A 67 -4.66 -5.06 -1.33
CA ILE A 67 -3.25 -4.97 -1.70
C ILE A 67 -2.82 -6.18 -2.53
N TYR A 68 -3.14 -7.41 -2.09
CA TYR A 68 -2.72 -8.59 -2.85
C TYR A 68 -3.59 -8.85 -4.09
N VAL A 69 -4.84 -8.40 -4.13
CA VAL A 69 -5.61 -8.37 -5.38
C VAL A 69 -4.89 -7.48 -6.40
N PHE A 70 -4.44 -6.29 -6.00
CA PHE A 70 -3.63 -5.41 -6.84
C PHE A 70 -2.36 -6.12 -7.34
N VAL A 71 -1.57 -6.73 -6.45
CA VAL A 71 -0.33 -7.44 -6.82
C VAL A 71 -0.60 -8.59 -7.79
N VAL A 72 -1.69 -9.34 -7.60
CA VAL A 72 -2.08 -10.42 -8.52
C VAL A 72 -2.43 -9.86 -9.90
N MET A 73 -3.16 -8.73 -9.97
CA MET A 73 -3.49 -8.10 -11.24
C MET A 73 -2.24 -7.60 -11.98
N GLU A 74 -1.24 -7.08 -11.25
CA GLU A 74 0.07 -6.72 -11.82
C GLU A 74 0.75 -7.93 -12.48
N ILE A 75 0.78 -9.06 -11.78
CA ILE A 75 1.36 -10.30 -12.30
C ILE A 75 0.59 -10.81 -13.53
N LEU A 76 -0.74 -10.76 -13.50
CA LEU A 76 -1.57 -11.23 -14.61
C LEU A 76 -1.43 -10.35 -15.85
N PHE A 77 -1.23 -9.05 -15.69
CA PHE A 77 -1.17 -8.10 -16.80
C PHE A 77 0.23 -7.97 -17.38
N PHE A 78 1.26 -7.81 -16.54
CA PHE A 78 2.65 -7.60 -16.97
C PHE A 78 3.48 -8.88 -17.02
N GLY A 79 2.95 -10.01 -16.57
CA GLY A 79 3.68 -11.26 -16.41
C GLY A 79 4.54 -11.27 -15.13
N ILE A 80 5.24 -12.38 -14.91
CA ILE A 80 6.13 -12.54 -13.76
C ILE A 80 7.43 -11.77 -14.02
N GLN A 81 7.67 -10.74 -13.21
CA GLN A 81 8.84 -9.88 -13.26
C GLN A 81 9.57 -9.85 -11.91
N MET A 82 10.84 -9.47 -11.88
CA MET A 82 11.61 -9.37 -10.64
C MET A 82 10.99 -8.40 -9.63
N TRP A 83 10.41 -7.29 -10.11
CA TRP A 83 9.76 -6.31 -9.25
C TRP A 83 8.46 -6.83 -8.58
N ASN A 84 7.80 -7.86 -9.12
CA ASN A 84 6.66 -8.50 -8.47
C ASN A 84 7.04 -9.11 -7.12
N ILE A 85 8.28 -9.62 -6.99
CA ILE A 85 8.79 -10.15 -5.72
C ILE A 85 8.87 -9.04 -4.68
N ASN A 86 9.31 -7.83 -5.08
CA ASN A 86 9.30 -6.67 -4.20
C ASN A 86 7.89 -6.32 -3.75
N TYR A 87 6.90 -6.36 -4.63
CA TYR A 87 5.51 -6.00 -4.36
C TYR A 87 4.85 -6.95 -3.35
N LEU A 88 5.32 -8.20 -3.22
CA LEU A 88 4.81 -9.13 -2.22
C LEU A 88 5.05 -8.65 -0.79
N TYR A 89 6.07 -7.83 -0.53
CA TYR A 89 6.38 -7.40 0.85
C TYR A 89 6.40 -5.88 1.04
N VAL A 90 6.78 -5.11 0.04
CA VAL A 90 6.98 -3.65 0.19
C VAL A 90 5.68 -2.94 0.57
N TRP A 91 4.57 -3.30 -0.08
CA TRP A 91 3.25 -2.74 0.24
C TRP A 91 2.74 -3.19 1.61
N ALA A 92 3.05 -4.42 2.01
CA ALA A 92 2.75 -4.91 3.35
C ALA A 92 3.55 -4.17 4.44
N LEU A 93 4.81 -3.79 4.17
CA LEU A 93 5.62 -2.97 5.07
C LEU A 93 5.03 -1.57 5.24
N LEU A 94 4.56 -0.93 4.15
CA LEU A 94 3.88 0.36 4.25
C LEU A 94 2.58 0.25 5.05
N ALA A 95 1.78 -0.80 4.80
CA ALA A 95 0.57 -1.06 5.57
C ALA A 95 0.86 -1.30 7.06
N LEU A 96 1.93 -2.02 7.36
CA LEU A 96 2.37 -2.25 8.73
C LEU A 96 2.79 -0.94 9.42
N ALA A 97 3.57 -0.09 8.75
CA ALA A 97 3.93 1.23 9.26
C ALA A 97 2.68 2.09 9.53
N ALA A 98 1.70 2.07 8.62
CA ALA A 98 0.44 2.77 8.80
C ALA A 98 -0.38 2.22 10.00
N TRP A 99 -0.32 0.93 10.27
CA TRP A 99 -0.97 0.35 11.45
C TRP A 99 -0.36 0.83 12.76
N PHE A 100 0.95 0.88 12.85
CA PHE A 100 1.63 1.39 14.03
C PHE A 100 1.35 2.88 14.26
N LEU A 101 1.17 3.64 13.18
CA LEU A 101 0.98 5.09 13.20
C LEU A 101 -0.49 5.53 13.02
N ARG A 102 -1.44 4.59 13.09
CA ARG A 102 -2.88 4.83 12.82
C ARG A 102 -3.53 5.94 13.67
N ASP A 103 -2.96 6.23 14.83
CA ASP A 103 -3.45 7.29 15.72
C ASP A 103 -2.99 8.70 15.31
N MET A 104 -2.18 8.81 14.24
CA MET A 104 -1.80 10.10 13.66
C MET A 104 -3.03 10.83 13.13
N LYS A 105 -3.21 12.07 13.60
CA LYS A 105 -4.36 12.92 13.23
C LYS A 105 -4.05 13.90 12.10
N HIS A 106 -2.78 14.30 11.98
CA HIS A 106 -2.37 15.35 11.05
C HIS A 106 -2.15 14.81 9.62
N PRO A 107 -2.79 15.36 8.59
CA PRO A 107 -2.55 14.98 7.19
C PRO A 107 -1.09 15.09 6.77
N LEU A 108 -0.39 16.14 7.27
CA LEU A 108 1.03 16.32 7.00
C LEU A 108 1.88 15.15 7.51
N ALA A 109 1.56 14.56 8.66
CA ALA A 109 2.31 13.41 9.17
C ALA A 109 2.16 12.17 8.26
N TRP A 110 0.97 11.97 7.68
CA TRP A 110 0.74 10.93 6.67
C TRP A 110 1.51 11.22 5.37
N ALA A 111 1.55 12.48 4.94
CA ALA A 111 2.32 12.89 3.76
C ALA A 111 3.83 12.68 3.96
N VAL A 112 4.36 12.99 5.16
CA VAL A 112 5.76 12.74 5.51
C VAL A 112 6.07 11.24 5.54
N LEU A 113 5.19 10.42 6.11
CA LEU A 113 5.35 8.95 6.09
C LEU A 113 5.41 8.41 4.66
N ALA A 114 4.50 8.85 3.80
CA ALA A 114 4.45 8.44 2.40
C ALA A 114 5.68 8.90 1.61
N ALA A 115 6.13 10.13 1.86
CA ALA A 115 7.35 10.67 1.27
C ALA A 115 8.60 9.87 1.70
N ALA A 116 8.73 9.58 2.99
CA ALA A 116 9.82 8.76 3.51
C ALA A 116 9.80 7.34 2.91
N PHE A 117 8.62 6.74 2.78
CA PHE A 117 8.47 5.44 2.11
C PHE A 117 8.92 5.52 0.64
N GLY A 118 8.47 6.55 -0.10
CA GLY A 118 8.87 6.75 -1.50
C GLY A 118 10.37 6.93 -1.65
N LEU A 119 11.00 7.71 -0.76
CA LEU A 119 12.46 7.94 -0.76
C LEU A 119 13.25 6.65 -0.45
N LEU A 120 12.69 5.76 0.36
CA LEU A 120 13.32 4.49 0.75
C LEU A 120 12.91 3.32 -0.16
N PHE A 121 12.06 3.55 -1.16
CA PHE A 121 11.47 2.49 -1.96
C PHE A 121 12.51 1.62 -2.66
N GLY A 122 13.48 2.23 -3.32
CA GLY A 122 14.57 1.51 -3.96
C GLY A 122 15.40 0.71 -2.96
N LEU A 123 15.72 1.28 -1.78
CA LEU A 123 16.41 0.57 -0.72
C LEU A 123 15.60 -0.64 -0.21
N LEU A 124 14.29 -0.49 -0.05
CA LEU A 124 13.40 -1.59 0.36
C LEU A 124 13.33 -2.69 -0.70
N CYS A 125 13.50 -2.36 -1.98
CA CYS A 125 13.54 -3.33 -3.07
C CYS A 125 14.93 -3.99 -3.26
N ALA A 126 15.99 -3.37 -2.80
CA ALA A 126 17.38 -3.85 -2.97
C ALA A 126 17.63 -5.30 -2.50
N PRO A 127 16.98 -5.84 -1.44
CA PRO A 127 17.18 -7.22 -1.00
C PRO A 127 16.96 -8.26 -2.10
N VAL A 128 16.01 -8.09 -3.00
CA VAL A 128 15.78 -9.03 -4.11
C VAL A 128 16.99 -9.06 -5.05
N TYR A 129 17.57 -7.92 -5.32
CA TYR A 129 18.76 -7.77 -6.18
C TYR A 129 20.04 -8.27 -5.51
N LEU A 130 20.10 -8.22 -4.16
CA LEU A 130 21.18 -8.81 -3.38
C LEU A 130 21.24 -10.34 -3.59
N PHE A 131 20.09 -11.02 -3.56
CA PHE A 131 20.02 -12.48 -3.74
C PHE A 131 20.26 -12.93 -5.19
N THR A 132 19.99 -12.05 -6.18
CA THR A 132 20.13 -12.40 -7.60
C THR A 132 21.48 -12.05 -8.21
N GLY A 133 22.14 -10.99 -7.74
CA GLY A 133 23.37 -10.49 -8.33
C GLY A 133 24.46 -10.10 -7.32
N GLY A 134 24.22 -10.34 -6.02
CA GLY A 134 25.16 -10.00 -4.96
C GLY A 134 25.17 -8.51 -4.57
N LEU A 135 26.00 -8.16 -3.59
CA LEU A 135 26.01 -6.84 -2.97
C LEU A 135 26.29 -5.71 -3.97
N GLY A 136 27.28 -5.90 -4.86
CA GLY A 136 27.65 -4.88 -5.85
C GLY A 136 26.50 -4.55 -6.79
N TYR A 137 25.74 -5.57 -7.23
CA TYR A 137 24.58 -5.40 -8.09
C TYR A 137 23.43 -4.68 -7.34
N ALA A 138 23.13 -5.09 -6.11
CA ALA A 138 22.08 -4.45 -5.32
C ALA A 138 22.36 -2.96 -5.04
N VAL A 139 23.62 -2.63 -4.69
CA VAL A 139 24.03 -1.24 -4.46
C VAL A 139 23.97 -0.41 -5.75
N SER A 140 24.47 -0.94 -6.86
CA SER A 140 24.41 -0.25 -8.16
C SER A 140 22.97 -0.02 -8.60
N TRP A 141 22.10 -1.02 -8.44
CA TRP A 141 20.69 -0.93 -8.76
C TRP A 141 19.99 0.16 -7.93
N TRP A 142 20.22 0.17 -6.60
CA TRP A 142 19.65 1.19 -5.70
C TRP A 142 20.14 2.60 -6.05
N ILE A 143 21.45 2.79 -6.25
CA ILE A 143 22.01 4.11 -6.59
C ILE A 143 21.43 4.63 -7.90
N SER A 144 21.29 3.79 -8.93
CA SER A 144 20.67 4.18 -10.20
C SER A 144 19.19 4.50 -10.07
N GLY A 145 18.52 3.96 -9.05
CA GLY A 145 17.11 4.21 -8.72
C GLY A 145 16.83 5.52 -7.96
N ILE A 146 17.86 6.16 -7.37
CA ILE A 146 17.67 7.37 -6.53
C ILE A 146 16.85 8.48 -7.20
N PRO A 147 17.03 8.82 -8.49
CA PRO A 147 16.20 9.83 -9.15
C PRO A 147 14.71 9.46 -9.15
N PHE A 148 14.39 8.17 -9.30
CA PHE A 148 13.01 7.66 -9.26
C PHE A 148 12.46 7.68 -7.83
N ASP A 149 13.28 7.37 -6.83
CA ASP A 149 12.90 7.46 -5.41
C ASP A 149 12.58 8.91 -5.00
N LEU A 150 13.32 9.89 -5.52
CA LEU A 150 13.03 11.31 -5.32
C LEU A 150 11.70 11.73 -5.93
N MET A 151 11.37 11.26 -7.14
CA MET A 151 10.06 11.49 -7.76
C MET A 151 8.94 10.82 -6.97
N HIS A 152 9.15 9.58 -6.52
CA HIS A 152 8.22 8.85 -5.68
C HIS A 152 7.99 9.57 -4.34
N CYS A 153 9.04 10.07 -3.72
CA CYS A 153 8.97 10.89 -2.51
C CYS A 153 8.08 12.12 -2.71
N GLY A 154 8.36 12.93 -3.73
CA GLY A 154 7.61 14.16 -4.03
C GLY A 154 6.16 13.87 -4.43
N GLY A 155 5.94 12.91 -5.31
CA GLY A 155 4.60 12.49 -5.75
C GLY A 155 3.74 11.98 -4.58
N ASN A 156 4.30 11.11 -3.75
CA ASN A 156 3.62 10.60 -2.56
C ASN A 156 3.29 11.72 -1.57
N PHE A 157 4.24 12.64 -1.31
CA PHE A 157 4.01 13.76 -0.42
C PHE A 157 2.79 14.59 -0.84
N VAL A 158 2.78 15.01 -2.11
CA VAL A 158 1.70 15.86 -2.64
C VAL A 158 0.37 15.12 -2.66
N MET A 159 0.36 13.89 -3.20
CA MET A 159 -0.88 13.11 -3.30
C MET A 159 -1.49 12.80 -1.93
N VAL A 160 -0.68 12.38 -0.98
CA VAL A 160 -1.17 12.05 0.37
C VAL A 160 -1.60 13.30 1.11
N LEU A 161 -0.86 14.41 1.00
CA LEU A 161 -1.25 15.67 1.64
C LEU A 161 -2.63 16.15 1.18
N LEU A 162 -2.93 16.03 -0.10
CA LEU A 162 -4.16 16.53 -0.70
C LEU A 162 -5.32 15.52 -0.63
N LEU A 163 -5.04 14.24 -0.85
CA LEU A 163 -6.09 13.25 -1.13
C LEU A 163 -6.33 12.27 0.01
N PHE A 164 -5.43 12.14 1.00
CA PHE A 164 -5.60 11.14 2.06
C PHE A 164 -6.89 11.33 2.86
N ALA A 165 -7.15 12.56 3.33
CA ALA A 165 -8.32 12.82 4.16
C ALA A 165 -9.66 12.60 3.43
N PRO A 166 -9.89 13.13 2.22
CA PRO A 166 -11.13 12.89 1.49
C PRO A 166 -11.30 11.43 1.08
N LEU A 167 -10.25 10.74 0.62
CA LEU A 167 -10.34 9.34 0.23
C LEU A 167 -10.57 8.43 1.45
N ARG A 168 -9.89 8.67 2.56
CA ARG A 168 -10.14 7.97 3.81
C ARG A 168 -11.62 8.06 4.19
N LYS A 169 -12.20 9.27 4.22
CA LYS A 169 -13.60 9.48 4.57
C LYS A 169 -14.56 8.77 3.59
N LEU A 170 -14.24 8.79 2.29
CA LEU A 170 -15.02 8.09 1.26
C LEU A 170 -15.03 6.59 1.52
N VAL A 171 -13.85 5.99 1.72
CA VAL A 171 -13.71 4.54 1.93
C VAL A 171 -14.32 4.10 3.27
N GLU A 172 -14.17 4.90 4.35
CA GLU A 172 -14.84 4.68 5.63
C GLU A 172 -16.38 4.63 5.45
N ASN A 173 -16.94 5.60 4.73
CA ASN A 173 -18.38 5.67 4.49
C ASN A 173 -18.89 4.48 3.65
N LEU A 174 -18.17 4.11 2.60
CA LEU A 174 -18.52 2.94 1.77
C LEU A 174 -18.49 1.65 2.60
N TYR A 175 -17.47 1.48 3.41
CA TYR A 175 -17.32 0.30 4.27
C TYR A 175 -18.40 0.24 5.34
N ALA A 176 -18.75 1.36 5.95
CA ALA A 176 -19.81 1.46 6.94
C ALA A 176 -21.19 1.09 6.33
N ARG A 177 -21.53 1.65 5.16
CA ARG A 177 -22.79 1.36 4.45
C ARG A 177 -22.91 -0.12 4.09
N MET A 178 -21.83 -0.70 3.57
CA MET A 178 -21.82 -2.13 3.23
C MET A 178 -22.08 -3.02 4.45
N ARG A 179 -21.55 -2.65 5.63
CA ARG A 179 -21.74 -3.43 6.87
C ARG A 179 -23.11 -3.26 7.49
N THR A 180 -23.77 -2.14 7.28
CA THR A 180 -25.11 -1.84 7.83
C THR A 180 -26.26 -2.26 6.91
N GLY A 181 -25.96 -2.66 5.68
CA GLY A 181 -26.97 -3.05 4.68
C GLY A 181 -27.85 -1.88 4.20
N LYS A 182 -27.40 -0.64 4.40
CA LYS A 182 -28.10 0.59 3.97
C LYS A 182 -27.41 1.21 2.78
#